data_6741f3e9aa70e5c430da0eaba539fea9
#
_entry.id   6741f3e9aa70e5c430da0eaba539fea9
#
_cell.length_a   1.000
_cell.length_b   1.000
_cell.length_c   1.000
_cell.angle_alpha   90.00
_cell.angle_beta   90.00
_cell.angle_gamma   90.00
#
_symmetry.space_group_name_H-M   'P 1'
#
loop_
_entity.id
_entity.type
_entity.pdbx_description
1 polymer ?
#
loop_
_entity_poly.entity_id
_entity_poly.type
_entity_poly.pdbx_seq_one_letter_code
_entity_poly.pdbx_strand_id
1 'polypeptide(L)'
;AGVVIGGAIPDCIALAERLDSPVCSGYQHNDSFPGSHPMAAGPLGYNGSKAGMELIAKADVVLALGTRLNPFSPLPGYGIDYWPKDAKIIQVDINADRIGLTKKVSVGICGDAKQVAQQLLAQLSSTAGDTDREARKATVHQTKSAWAQELSSLDHEDDDPGTVWNAEARERESHLMSPRQAWRAIQ
;
A
#
# COMPACT_ATOMS: atom_id res chain seq x y z
N ALA A 1 12.03 1.01 -2.89
CA ALA A 1 13.50 1.02 -2.64
C ALA A 1 14.02 2.44 -2.49
N GLY A 2 13.75 3.36 -3.43
CA GLY A 2 14.31 4.70 -3.43
C GLY A 2 14.00 5.52 -2.17
N VAL A 3 12.83 5.35 -1.59
CA VAL A 3 12.44 5.99 -0.32
C VAL A 3 13.34 5.54 0.84
N VAL A 4 13.60 4.24 0.96
CA VAL A 4 14.44 3.68 2.03
C VAL A 4 15.90 4.08 1.83
N ILE A 5 16.42 3.87 0.62
CA ILE A 5 17.81 4.18 0.26
C ILE A 5 18.11 5.68 0.43
N GLY A 6 17.19 6.55 0.04
CA GLY A 6 17.30 8.01 0.16
C GLY A 6 16.99 8.55 1.55
N GLY A 7 16.60 7.70 2.52
CA GLY A 7 16.21 8.15 3.86
C GLY A 7 14.98 9.07 3.86
N ALA A 8 14.04 8.83 2.94
CA ALA A 8 12.87 9.69 2.69
C ALA A 8 11.61 9.27 3.47
N ILE A 9 11.70 8.29 4.38
CA ILE A 9 10.51 7.80 5.12
C ILE A 9 9.81 8.92 5.89
N PRO A 10 10.52 9.80 6.65
CA PRO A 10 9.85 10.91 7.34
C PRO A 10 9.16 11.88 6.38
N ASP A 11 9.76 12.14 5.23
CA ASP A 11 9.18 13.05 4.22
C ASP A 11 7.95 12.42 3.55
N CYS A 12 7.95 11.10 3.36
CA CYS A 12 6.77 10.35 2.89
C CYS A 12 5.61 10.41 3.89
N ILE A 13 5.91 10.29 5.19
CA ILE A 13 4.90 10.41 6.25
C ILE A 13 4.29 11.82 6.20
N ALA A 14 5.13 12.85 6.19
CA ALA A 14 4.67 14.23 6.12
C ALA A 14 3.83 14.52 4.86
N LEU A 15 4.19 13.95 3.70
CA LEU A 15 3.38 14.06 2.48
C LEU A 15 2.02 13.36 2.62
N ALA A 16 2.01 12.15 3.16
CA ALA A 16 0.77 11.40 3.37
C ALA A 16 -0.19 12.15 4.29
N GLU A 17 0.32 12.71 5.39
CA GLU A 17 -0.44 13.52 6.34
C GLU A 17 -0.90 14.86 5.73
N ARG A 18 -0.04 15.48 4.93
CA ARG A 18 -0.37 16.79 4.29
C ARG A 18 -1.47 16.64 3.25
N LEU A 19 -1.51 15.49 2.55
CA LEU A 19 -2.46 15.20 1.48
C LEU A 19 -3.65 14.35 1.94
N ASP A 20 -3.63 13.81 3.17
CA ASP A 20 -4.54 12.74 3.64
C ASP A 20 -4.65 11.60 2.62
N SER A 21 -3.52 11.21 2.09
CA SER A 21 -3.42 10.22 1.01
C SER A 21 -3.00 8.86 1.54
N PRO A 22 -3.70 7.77 1.17
CA PRO A 22 -3.24 6.43 1.49
C PRO A 22 -1.90 6.13 0.83
N VAL A 23 -1.07 5.36 1.52
CA VAL A 23 0.25 4.96 1.05
C VAL A 23 0.29 3.45 0.87
N CYS A 24 0.57 3.03 -0.36
CA CYS A 24 0.84 1.65 -0.71
C CYS A 24 2.35 1.45 -0.89
N SER A 25 2.88 0.35 -0.36
CA SER A 25 4.26 -0.04 -0.62
C SER A 25 4.35 -0.94 -1.86
N GLY A 26 5.53 -0.98 -2.48
CA GLY A 26 5.80 -1.97 -3.52
C GLY A 26 5.99 -3.35 -2.91
N TYR A 27 5.80 -4.38 -3.71
CA TYR A 27 5.81 -5.81 -3.33
C TYR A 27 6.98 -6.26 -2.43
N GLN A 28 8.16 -5.66 -2.55
CA GLN A 28 9.37 -6.06 -1.81
C GLN A 28 9.86 -5.02 -0.79
N HIS A 29 9.07 -3.98 -0.53
CA HIS A 29 9.51 -2.82 0.26
C HIS A 29 8.45 -2.39 1.26
N ASN A 30 8.07 -3.32 2.16
CA ASN A 30 7.14 -3.03 3.26
C ASN A 30 7.75 -2.09 4.30
N ASP A 31 9.07 -1.95 4.29
CA ASP A 31 9.87 -1.05 5.11
C ASP A 31 9.83 0.41 4.67
N SER A 32 9.22 0.70 3.51
CA SER A 32 9.19 2.06 2.94
C SER A 32 8.20 3.02 3.60
N PHE A 33 7.30 2.51 4.42
CA PHE A 33 6.32 3.30 5.17
C PHE A 33 5.87 2.53 6.41
N PRO A 34 5.67 3.18 7.57
CA PRO A 34 5.26 2.49 8.81
C PRO A 34 3.89 1.83 8.65
N GLY A 35 3.80 0.51 8.84
CA GLY A 35 2.55 -0.24 8.72
C GLY A 35 1.48 0.15 9.74
N SER A 36 1.88 0.66 10.91
CA SER A 36 1.00 1.15 11.97
C SER A 36 0.39 2.53 11.67
N HIS A 37 0.90 3.26 10.68
CA HIS A 37 0.40 4.59 10.36
C HIS A 37 -1.05 4.53 9.83
N PRO A 38 -1.95 5.47 10.22
CA PRO A 38 -3.35 5.46 9.75
C PRO A 38 -3.51 5.44 8.23
N MET A 39 -2.62 6.12 7.50
CA MET A 39 -2.63 6.15 6.04
C MET A 39 -1.92 4.95 5.39
N ALA A 40 -1.31 4.02 6.13
CA ALA A 40 -0.72 2.82 5.55
C ALA A 40 -1.81 1.90 5.00
N ALA A 41 -1.80 1.68 3.69
CA ALA A 41 -2.75 0.80 3.01
C ALA A 41 -2.18 -0.60 2.70
N GLY A 42 -0.89 -0.81 2.98
CA GLY A 42 -0.19 -2.07 2.79
C GLY A 42 0.45 -2.24 1.41
N PRO A 43 1.07 -3.39 1.16
CA PRO A 43 1.75 -3.66 -0.10
C PRO A 43 0.77 -3.93 -1.24
N LEU A 44 1.19 -3.56 -2.45
CA LEU A 44 0.53 -3.95 -3.69
C LEU A 44 1.17 -5.23 -4.27
N GLY A 45 0.48 -5.89 -5.18
CA GLY A 45 0.98 -7.04 -5.90
C GLY A 45 0.41 -8.37 -5.42
N TYR A 46 1.01 -9.45 -5.86
CA TYR A 46 0.49 -10.82 -5.75
C TYR A 46 -0.01 -11.22 -4.35
N ASN A 47 0.74 -10.92 -3.31
CA ASN A 47 0.36 -11.18 -1.91
C ASN A 47 0.13 -9.85 -1.15
N GLY A 48 -0.41 -8.87 -1.84
CA GLY A 48 -0.59 -7.54 -1.29
C GLY A 48 -1.85 -7.38 -0.45
N SER A 49 -2.07 -6.15 -0.03
CA SER A 49 -3.26 -5.74 0.72
C SER A 49 -4.44 -5.50 -0.21
N LYS A 50 -5.56 -6.18 0.01
CA LYS A 50 -6.82 -5.91 -0.71
C LYS A 50 -7.28 -4.47 -0.49
N ALA A 51 -7.16 -3.96 0.74
CA ALA A 51 -7.46 -2.55 1.02
C ALA A 51 -6.59 -1.59 0.20
N GLY A 52 -5.28 -1.86 0.07
CA GLY A 52 -4.40 -1.07 -0.77
C GLY A 52 -4.82 -1.10 -2.24
N MET A 53 -5.21 -2.25 -2.75
CA MET A 53 -5.69 -2.40 -4.13
C MET A 53 -6.99 -1.64 -4.37
N GLU A 54 -7.96 -1.73 -3.46
CA GLU A 54 -9.23 -1.01 -3.56
C GLU A 54 -9.06 0.51 -3.45
N LEU A 55 -8.10 0.98 -2.65
CA LEU A 55 -7.81 2.41 -2.51
C LEU A 55 -7.12 2.97 -3.75
N ILE A 56 -6.08 2.30 -4.26
CA ILE A 56 -5.39 2.79 -5.46
C ILE A 56 -6.29 2.73 -6.70
N ALA A 57 -7.22 1.77 -6.77
CA ALA A 57 -8.17 1.67 -7.88
C ALA A 57 -9.05 2.92 -8.03
N LYS A 58 -9.27 3.65 -6.94
CA LYS A 58 -10.09 4.88 -6.90
C LYS A 58 -9.26 6.15 -7.08
N ALA A 59 -7.94 6.03 -7.26
CA ALA A 59 -7.07 7.19 -7.36
C ALA A 59 -7.24 7.90 -8.70
N ASP A 60 -7.35 9.20 -8.68
CA ASP A 60 -7.26 10.11 -9.83
C ASP A 60 -5.82 10.56 -10.09
N VAL A 61 -4.98 10.56 -9.05
CA VAL A 61 -3.54 10.83 -9.12
C VAL A 61 -2.77 9.78 -8.32
N VAL A 62 -1.69 9.26 -8.90
CA VAL A 62 -0.75 8.36 -8.23
C VAL A 62 0.63 9.00 -8.17
N LEU A 63 1.12 9.30 -6.98
CA LEU A 63 2.51 9.69 -6.76
C LEU A 63 3.36 8.44 -6.52
N ALA A 64 4.13 8.05 -7.51
CA ALA A 64 5.06 6.92 -7.46
C ALA A 64 6.46 7.41 -7.06
N LEU A 65 6.73 7.47 -5.75
CA LEU A 65 7.95 8.05 -5.19
C LEU A 65 9.05 7.01 -5.01
N GLY A 66 10.20 7.20 -5.67
CA GLY A 66 11.36 6.33 -5.56
C GLY A 66 11.11 4.88 -5.97
N THR A 67 10.26 4.68 -6.97
CA THR A 67 9.89 3.36 -7.47
C THR A 67 9.85 3.32 -9.00
N ARG A 68 10.43 2.26 -9.56
CA ARG A 68 10.33 1.98 -11.00
C ARG A 68 8.99 1.38 -11.43
N LEU A 69 8.03 1.28 -10.52
CA LEU A 69 6.74 0.60 -10.75
C LEU A 69 6.96 -0.82 -11.31
N ASN A 70 7.74 -1.63 -10.58
CA ASN A 70 8.06 -3.01 -10.94
C ASN A 70 6.80 -3.75 -11.44
N PRO A 71 6.88 -4.54 -12.53
CA PRO A 71 5.74 -5.27 -13.10
C PRO A 71 4.96 -6.14 -12.11
N PHE A 72 5.61 -6.63 -11.06
CA PHE A 72 4.95 -7.44 -10.02
C PHE A 72 4.08 -6.60 -9.05
N SER A 73 4.35 -5.31 -8.91
CA SER A 73 3.55 -4.44 -8.02
C SER A 73 2.13 -4.22 -8.52
N PRO A 74 1.86 -4.04 -9.82
CA PRO A 74 0.49 -3.88 -10.32
C PRO A 74 -0.20 -5.18 -10.71
N LEU A 75 0.34 -6.35 -10.35
CA LEU A 75 -0.34 -7.62 -10.64
C LEU A 75 -1.68 -7.69 -9.90
N PRO A 76 -2.76 -8.08 -10.59
CA PRO A 76 -4.06 -8.29 -9.97
C PRO A 76 -3.99 -9.26 -8.79
N GLY A 77 -4.72 -8.95 -7.74
CA GLY A 77 -4.93 -9.82 -6.60
C GLY A 77 -6.40 -9.86 -6.22
N TYR A 78 -6.84 -10.93 -5.60
CA TYR A 78 -8.23 -11.11 -5.14
C TYR A 78 -9.29 -10.92 -6.25
N GLY A 79 -8.94 -11.20 -7.51
CA GLY A 79 -9.81 -10.95 -8.66
C GLY A 79 -10.01 -9.48 -9.03
N ILE A 80 -9.24 -8.56 -8.46
CA ILE A 80 -9.36 -7.12 -8.67
C ILE A 80 -8.31 -6.66 -9.69
N ASP A 81 -8.76 -6.10 -10.83
CA ASP A 81 -7.90 -5.30 -11.73
C ASP A 81 -7.84 -3.88 -11.18
N TYR A 82 -6.95 -3.68 -10.23
CA TYR A 82 -6.93 -2.47 -9.40
C TYR A 82 -6.10 -1.31 -9.94
N TRP A 83 -5.34 -1.51 -11.01
CA TRP A 83 -4.52 -0.41 -11.49
C TRP A 83 -5.40 0.68 -12.14
N PRO A 84 -5.37 1.94 -11.65
CA PRO A 84 -6.26 2.98 -12.14
C PRO A 84 -5.87 3.40 -13.56
N LYS A 85 -6.75 3.12 -14.53
CA LYS A 85 -6.46 3.32 -15.97
C LYS A 85 -6.41 4.79 -16.37
N ASP A 86 -7.21 5.62 -15.71
CA ASP A 86 -7.37 7.04 -16.02
C ASP A 86 -6.59 7.96 -15.08
N ALA A 87 -5.93 7.40 -14.06
CA ALA A 87 -5.16 8.18 -13.11
C ALA A 87 -3.95 8.85 -13.76
N LYS A 88 -3.67 10.08 -13.33
CA LYS A 88 -2.43 10.78 -13.66
C LYS A 88 -1.30 10.23 -12.79
N ILE A 89 -0.27 9.68 -13.42
CA ILE A 89 0.88 9.13 -12.71
C ILE A 89 2.00 10.16 -12.70
N ILE A 90 2.44 10.53 -11.49
CA ILE A 90 3.64 11.31 -11.24
C ILE A 90 4.69 10.32 -10.75
N GLN A 91 5.74 10.08 -11.54
CA GLN A 91 6.79 9.13 -11.18
C GLN A 91 8.09 9.87 -10.86
N VAL A 92 8.66 9.54 -9.71
CA VAL A 92 9.96 10.03 -9.24
C VAL A 92 10.93 8.87 -9.16
N ASP A 93 12.01 8.93 -9.91
CA ASP A 93 13.12 7.98 -9.81
C ASP A 93 14.45 8.72 -10.03
N ILE A 94 15.51 8.28 -9.36
CA ILE A 94 16.83 8.86 -9.51
C ILE A 94 17.45 8.48 -10.88
N ASN A 95 16.99 7.40 -11.48
CA ASN A 95 17.39 6.97 -12.82
C ASN A 95 16.30 7.31 -13.84
N ALA A 96 16.63 8.24 -14.75
CA ALA A 96 15.72 8.69 -15.79
C ALA A 96 15.20 7.54 -16.69
N ASP A 97 16.02 6.52 -16.95
CA ASP A 97 15.65 5.38 -17.81
C ASP A 97 14.54 4.49 -17.20
N ARG A 98 14.25 4.65 -15.92
CA ARG A 98 13.18 3.93 -15.22
C ARG A 98 11.85 4.65 -15.25
N ILE A 99 11.84 5.93 -15.61
CA ILE A 99 10.62 6.73 -15.66
C ILE A 99 9.84 6.35 -16.92
N GLY A 100 8.58 5.94 -16.73
CA GLY A 100 7.69 5.51 -17.82
C GLY A 100 7.98 4.12 -18.39
N LEU A 101 8.94 3.38 -17.82
CA LEU A 101 9.34 2.05 -18.34
C LEU A 101 8.21 1.03 -18.32
N THR A 102 7.40 1.00 -17.28
CA THR A 102 6.35 -0.02 -17.06
C THR A 102 4.94 0.52 -17.16
N LYS A 103 4.76 1.80 -16.90
CA LYS A 103 3.46 2.48 -16.94
C LYS A 103 3.61 3.83 -17.62
N LYS A 104 2.61 4.22 -18.41
CA LYS A 104 2.56 5.56 -18.98
C LYS A 104 2.47 6.58 -17.85
N VAL A 105 3.39 7.52 -17.80
CA VAL A 105 3.42 8.58 -16.80
C VAL A 105 2.93 9.91 -17.36
N SER A 106 2.26 10.70 -16.53
CA SER A 106 1.82 12.05 -16.88
C SER A 106 2.94 13.06 -16.60
N VAL A 107 3.69 12.84 -15.50
CA VAL A 107 4.83 13.68 -15.10
C VAL A 107 5.96 12.77 -14.64
N GLY A 108 7.13 12.89 -15.26
CA GLY A 108 8.36 12.22 -14.83
C GLY A 108 9.29 13.20 -14.14
N ILE A 109 9.79 12.86 -12.97
CA ILE A 109 10.75 13.66 -12.22
C ILE A 109 12.01 12.81 -11.98
N CYS A 110 13.11 13.19 -12.63
CA CYS A 110 14.41 12.58 -12.36
C CYS A 110 15.02 13.27 -11.14
N GLY A 111 15.08 12.56 -9.99
CA GLY A 111 15.58 13.14 -8.76
C GLY A 111 15.56 12.18 -7.59
N ASP A 112 16.25 12.57 -6.53
CA ASP A 112 16.25 11.87 -5.25
C ASP A 112 14.89 11.98 -4.57
N ALA A 113 14.38 10.84 -4.06
CA ALA A 113 13.04 10.75 -3.48
C ALA A 113 12.83 11.71 -2.30
N LYS A 114 13.87 11.88 -1.44
CA LYS A 114 13.80 12.77 -0.28
C LYS A 114 13.73 14.23 -0.71
N GLN A 115 14.63 14.64 -1.60
CA GLN A 115 14.67 16.03 -2.07
C GLN A 115 13.37 16.42 -2.79
N VAL A 116 12.84 15.53 -3.64
CA VAL A 116 11.57 15.78 -4.34
C VAL A 116 10.42 15.85 -3.34
N ALA A 117 10.36 14.95 -2.34
CA ALA A 117 9.32 14.99 -1.31
C ALA A 117 9.35 16.30 -0.52
N GLN A 118 10.53 16.78 -0.14
CA GLN A 118 10.70 18.07 0.57
C GLN A 118 10.25 19.25 -0.28
N GLN A 119 10.60 19.27 -1.57
CA GLN A 119 10.16 20.33 -2.47
C GLN A 119 8.63 20.33 -2.67
N LEU A 120 8.02 19.14 -2.79
CA LEU A 120 6.57 19.02 -2.87
C LEU A 120 5.90 19.55 -1.60
N LEU A 121 6.41 19.18 -0.42
CA LEU A 121 5.89 19.69 0.86
C LEU A 121 5.97 21.20 0.96
N ALA A 122 7.08 21.80 0.53
CA ALA A 122 7.24 23.26 0.53
C ALA A 122 6.22 23.95 -0.38
N GLN A 123 5.95 23.40 -1.55
CA GLN A 123 4.94 23.93 -2.48
C GLN A 123 3.51 23.75 -1.96
N LEU A 124 3.20 22.59 -1.38
CA LEU A 124 1.88 22.30 -0.82
C LEU A 124 1.54 23.17 0.40
N SER A 125 2.54 23.68 1.12
CA SER A 125 2.34 24.56 2.27
C SER A 125 1.71 25.90 1.88
N SER A 126 1.88 26.32 0.62
CA SER A 126 1.34 27.58 0.09
C SER A 126 -0.08 27.46 -0.52
N THR A 127 -0.59 26.23 -0.67
CA THR A 127 -1.91 26.01 -1.27
C THR A 127 -3.03 26.04 -0.24
N ALA A 128 -4.19 26.59 -0.64
CA ALA A 128 -5.40 26.65 0.19
C ALA A 128 -5.88 25.22 0.56
N GLY A 129 -6.56 25.11 1.69
CA GLY A 129 -7.05 23.84 2.21
C GLY A 129 -8.02 23.15 1.25
N ASP A 130 -7.94 21.85 1.20
CA ASP A 130 -8.83 20.95 0.46
C ASP A 130 -10.06 20.61 1.31
N THR A 131 -11.25 20.72 0.74
CA THR A 131 -12.53 20.52 1.42
C THR A 131 -12.88 19.05 1.66
N ASP A 132 -12.25 18.12 0.92
CA ASP A 132 -12.63 16.71 0.94
C ASP A 132 -11.73 15.83 1.82
N ARG A 133 -10.90 16.44 2.66
CA ARG A 133 -9.92 15.75 3.51
C ARG A 133 -10.55 14.70 4.43
N GLU A 134 -11.60 15.08 5.13
CA GLU A 134 -12.28 14.18 6.08
C GLU A 134 -12.96 13.00 5.36
N ALA A 135 -13.53 13.23 4.17
CA ALA A 135 -14.09 12.16 3.35
C ALA A 135 -13.04 11.15 2.89
N ARG A 136 -11.83 11.63 2.52
CA ARG A 136 -10.70 10.73 2.17
C ARG A 136 -10.25 9.90 3.35
N LYS A 137 -10.03 10.51 4.53
CA LYS A 137 -9.66 9.79 5.75
C LYS A 137 -10.69 8.71 6.11
N ALA A 138 -11.98 9.07 6.05
CA ALA A 138 -13.07 8.15 6.31
C ALA A 138 -13.06 6.97 5.33
N THR A 139 -12.83 7.22 4.04
CA THR A 139 -12.73 6.18 3.01
C THR A 139 -11.55 5.25 3.29
N VAL A 140 -10.38 5.78 3.62
CA VAL A 140 -9.19 4.97 3.97
C VAL A 140 -9.47 4.09 5.19
N HIS A 141 -10.02 4.68 6.25
CA HIS A 141 -10.35 3.95 7.47
C HIS A 141 -11.37 2.84 7.22
N GLN A 142 -12.46 3.14 6.51
CA GLN A 142 -13.52 2.18 6.21
C GLN A 142 -12.99 0.99 5.38
N THR A 143 -12.20 1.27 4.33
CA THR A 143 -11.64 0.22 3.47
C THR A 143 -10.67 -0.67 4.23
N LYS A 144 -9.81 -0.10 5.08
CA LYS A 144 -8.89 -0.87 5.92
C LYS A 144 -9.64 -1.71 6.95
N SER A 145 -10.67 -1.16 7.59
CA SER A 145 -11.48 -1.88 8.58
C SER A 145 -12.24 -3.05 7.97
N ALA A 146 -12.81 -2.88 6.78
CA ALA A 146 -13.48 -3.96 6.06
C ALA A 146 -12.50 -5.11 5.74
N TRP A 147 -11.28 -4.77 5.27
CA TRP A 147 -10.25 -5.79 5.00
C TRP A 147 -9.79 -6.49 6.29
N ALA A 148 -9.62 -5.75 7.39
CA ALA A 148 -9.26 -6.35 8.68
C ALA A 148 -10.36 -7.30 9.20
N GLN A 149 -11.63 -6.98 9.00
CA GLN A 149 -12.75 -7.86 9.34
C GLN A 149 -12.77 -9.12 8.47
N GLU A 150 -12.55 -8.98 7.15
CA GLU A 150 -12.46 -10.12 6.22
C GLU A 150 -11.31 -11.05 6.63
N LEU A 151 -10.13 -10.51 6.94
CA LEU A 151 -9.01 -11.31 7.44
C LEU A 151 -9.32 -11.99 8.78
N SER A 152 -10.10 -11.35 9.65
CA SER A 152 -10.51 -11.95 10.92
C SER A 152 -11.49 -13.10 10.71
N SER A 153 -12.42 -13.00 9.78
CA SER A 153 -13.33 -14.10 9.46
C SER A 153 -12.59 -15.33 8.98
N LEU A 154 -11.56 -15.15 8.14
CA LEU A 154 -10.72 -16.24 7.63
C LEU A 154 -9.92 -16.98 8.73
N ASP A 155 -9.66 -16.34 9.87
CA ASP A 155 -9.00 -17.01 11.01
C ASP A 155 -9.92 -18.04 11.73
N HIS A 156 -11.23 -17.92 11.53
CA HIS A 156 -12.24 -18.84 12.09
C HIS A 156 -12.68 -19.92 11.09
N GLU A 157 -12.46 -19.72 9.80
CA GLU A 157 -12.78 -20.72 8.76
C GLU A 157 -11.85 -21.93 8.78
N ASP A 158 -10.68 -21.82 9.41
CA ASP A 158 -9.77 -22.95 9.62
C ASP A 158 -10.36 -24.02 10.57
N ASP A 159 -11.50 -23.72 11.22
CA ASP A 159 -12.29 -24.69 12.01
C ASP A 159 -13.26 -25.53 11.15
N ASP A 160 -13.30 -25.34 9.82
CA ASP A 160 -14.16 -26.15 8.94
C ASP A 160 -13.68 -27.61 8.85
N PRO A 161 -14.55 -28.55 9.26
CA PRO A 161 -14.24 -29.96 9.23
C PRO A 161 -13.93 -30.56 7.85
N GLY A 162 -14.18 -29.84 6.75
CA GLY A 162 -13.99 -30.34 5.38
C GLY A 162 -12.58 -30.25 4.82
N THR A 163 -11.69 -29.47 5.38
CA THR A 163 -10.36 -29.15 4.82
C THR A 163 -9.21 -29.95 5.42
N VAL A 164 -9.46 -30.92 6.26
CA VAL A 164 -8.42 -31.63 7.02
C VAL A 164 -8.03 -32.94 6.37
N TRP A 165 -6.73 -33.14 6.27
CA TRP A 165 -6.09 -34.30 5.68
C TRP A 165 -6.38 -35.61 6.42
N ASN A 166 -6.58 -35.58 7.74
CA ASN A 166 -7.12 -36.68 8.53
C ASN A 166 -7.50 -36.24 9.96
N ALA A 167 -8.31 -37.06 10.67
CA ALA A 167 -8.79 -36.75 12.01
C ALA A 167 -7.66 -36.67 13.07
N GLU A 168 -6.56 -37.37 12.87
CA GLU A 168 -5.42 -37.38 13.81
C GLU A 168 -4.58 -36.10 13.69
N ALA A 169 -4.50 -35.49 12.49
CA ALA A 169 -3.88 -34.19 12.31
C ALA A 169 -4.66 -33.09 13.04
N ARG A 170 -5.99 -33.17 13.02
CA ARG A 170 -6.87 -32.24 13.74
C ARG A 170 -6.64 -32.17 15.23
N GLU A 171 -6.51 -33.33 15.89
CA GLU A 171 -6.34 -33.38 17.33
C GLU A 171 -5.00 -32.79 17.78
N ARG A 172 -3.98 -32.86 16.91
CA ARG A 172 -2.67 -32.21 17.12
C ARG A 172 -2.65 -30.73 16.76
N GLU A 173 -3.43 -30.32 15.77
CA GLU A 173 -3.46 -28.94 15.25
C GLU A 173 -4.42 -28.02 16.03
N SER A 174 -5.37 -28.58 16.79
CA SER A 174 -6.35 -27.78 17.55
C SER A 174 -5.72 -26.81 18.57
N HIS A 175 -4.44 -26.99 18.89
CA HIS A 175 -3.68 -26.12 19.80
C HIS A 175 -2.59 -25.31 19.10
N LEU A 176 -2.45 -25.45 17.78
CA LEU A 176 -1.44 -24.71 17.03
C LEU A 176 -2.01 -23.40 16.53
N MET A 177 -1.25 -22.34 16.76
CA MET A 177 -1.55 -21.02 16.24
C MET A 177 -1.35 -21.02 14.72
N SER A 178 -2.33 -20.50 13.96
CA SER A 178 -2.15 -20.32 12.52
C SER A 178 -1.03 -19.33 12.22
N PRO A 179 -0.38 -19.36 11.04
CA PRO A 179 0.63 -18.38 10.67
C PRO A 179 0.14 -16.93 10.79
N ARG A 180 -1.15 -16.69 10.51
CA ARG A 180 -1.77 -15.37 10.67
C ARG A 180 -1.93 -14.96 12.13
N GLN A 181 -2.37 -15.86 12.99
CA GLN A 181 -2.48 -15.64 14.43
C GLN A 181 -1.10 -15.36 15.05
N ALA A 182 -0.09 -16.17 14.67
CA ALA A 182 1.29 -15.96 15.11
C ALA A 182 1.81 -14.58 14.69
N TRP A 183 1.57 -14.18 13.44
CA TRP A 183 1.99 -12.89 12.93
C TRP A 183 1.33 -11.71 13.66
N ARG A 184 0.03 -11.82 13.98
CA ARG A 184 -0.68 -10.80 14.76
C ARG A 184 -0.17 -10.67 16.18
N ALA A 185 0.27 -11.77 16.80
CA ALA A 185 0.82 -11.75 18.15
C ALA A 185 2.19 -11.05 18.25
N ILE A 186 2.87 -10.86 17.12
CA ILE A 186 4.21 -10.23 17.04
C ILE A 186 4.10 -8.72 16.71
N GLN A 187 3.01 -8.26 16.12
CA GLN A 187 2.76 -6.85 15.78
C GLN A 187 2.28 -6.04 16.98
#